data_9525300d4bdbf1a549f726e34ce473e8
#
_entry.id   9525300d4bdbf1a549f726e34ce473e8
#
_cell.length_a   1.000
_cell.length_b   1.000
_cell.length_c   1.000
_cell.angle_alpha   90.00
_cell.angle_beta   90.00
_cell.angle_gamma   90.00
#
_symmetry.space_group_name_H-M   'P 1'
#
loop_
_entity.id
_entity.type
_entity.pdbx_description
1 polymer ?
#
loop_
_entity_poly.entity_id
_entity_poly.type
_entity_poly.pdbx_seq_one_letter_code
_entity_poly.pdbx_strand_id
1 'polypeptide(L)'
;MIKVVGLLTRKPELTHEQFVKHWLEIHGPLAHAVPGIRRYVQSHIVGTRTRPDIPETDVEIDGIAELWYDDQAALARAAASPEMKRLTDDGALFIGRIKSYIIEEKQIIPRNG
;
A
#
# COMPACT_ATOMS: atom_id res chain seq x y z
N MET A 1 -16.47 6.70 0.12
CA MET A 1 -15.42 5.72 -0.18
C MET A 1 -14.31 5.84 0.86
N ILE A 2 -13.78 4.73 1.32
CA ILE A 2 -12.66 4.73 2.25
C ILE A 2 -11.40 4.19 1.57
N LYS A 3 -10.25 4.52 2.13
CA LYS A 3 -8.96 4.10 1.63
C LYS A 3 -8.14 3.46 2.74
N VAL A 4 -7.43 2.37 2.42
CA VAL A 4 -6.42 1.78 3.29
C VAL A 4 -5.06 2.15 2.71
N VAL A 5 -4.20 2.69 3.55
CA VAL A 5 -2.82 3.02 3.18
C VAL A 5 -1.87 2.14 3.97
N GLY A 6 -0.96 1.47 3.28
CA GLY A 6 0.11 0.71 3.91
C GLY A 6 1.45 1.37 3.66
N LEU A 7 2.21 1.56 4.73
CA LEU A 7 3.60 2.01 4.67
C LEU A 7 4.47 0.77 4.75
N LEU A 8 5.20 0.47 3.69
CA LEU A 8 5.90 -0.81 3.52
C LEU A 8 7.41 -0.64 3.59
N THR A 9 8.06 -1.47 4.40
CA THR A 9 9.51 -1.58 4.45
C THR A 9 9.89 -3.00 4.01
N ARG A 10 10.87 -3.11 3.12
CA ARG A 10 11.34 -4.39 2.61
C ARG A 10 11.96 -5.25 3.72
N LYS A 11 12.04 -6.55 3.49
CA LYS A 11 12.84 -7.44 4.33
C LYS A 11 14.32 -7.05 4.24
N PRO A 12 15.09 -7.19 5.35
CA PRO A 12 16.49 -6.76 5.37
C PRO A 12 17.38 -7.43 4.32
N GLU A 13 17.07 -8.67 3.94
CA GLU A 13 17.83 -9.43 2.95
C GLU A 13 17.54 -9.02 1.50
N LEU A 14 16.53 -8.17 1.26
CA LEU A 14 16.17 -7.71 -0.07
C LEU A 14 16.72 -6.32 -0.34
N THR A 15 17.14 -6.07 -1.58
CA THR A 15 17.38 -4.70 -2.03
C THR A 15 16.05 -4.01 -2.32
N HIS A 16 16.07 -2.68 -2.40
CA HIS A 16 14.90 -1.91 -2.79
C HIS A 16 14.39 -2.35 -4.18
N GLU A 17 15.29 -2.58 -5.12
CA GLU A 17 14.95 -3.01 -6.47
C GLU A 17 14.28 -4.38 -6.48
N GLN A 18 14.77 -5.31 -5.67
CA GLN A 18 14.14 -6.64 -5.54
C GLN A 18 12.75 -6.54 -4.92
N PHE A 19 12.58 -5.69 -3.91
CA PHE A 19 11.29 -5.43 -3.30
C PHE A 19 10.29 -4.87 -4.32
N VAL A 20 10.68 -3.84 -5.04
CA VAL A 20 9.83 -3.18 -6.03
C VAL A 20 9.42 -4.14 -7.15
N LYS A 21 10.36 -4.96 -7.60
CA LYS A 21 10.10 -5.92 -8.67
C LYS A 21 9.07 -6.97 -8.25
N HIS A 22 9.24 -7.57 -7.07
CA HIS A 22 8.29 -8.55 -6.53
C HIS A 22 6.91 -7.90 -6.34
N TRP A 23 6.89 -6.72 -5.75
CA TRP A 23 5.67 -5.99 -5.46
C TRP A 23 4.87 -5.70 -6.72
N LEU A 24 5.55 -5.21 -7.76
CA LEU A 24 4.91 -4.85 -9.02
C LEU A 24 4.51 -6.08 -9.85
N GLU A 25 5.42 -7.02 -10.03
CA GLU A 25 5.27 -8.10 -11.01
C GLU A 25 4.52 -9.32 -10.47
N ILE A 26 4.64 -9.59 -9.17
CA ILE A 26 4.06 -10.80 -8.56
C ILE A 26 2.89 -10.46 -7.65
N HIS A 27 3.12 -9.56 -6.70
CA HIS A 27 2.13 -9.21 -5.68
C HIS A 27 0.96 -8.41 -6.28
N GLY A 28 1.26 -7.38 -7.05
CA GLY A 28 0.24 -6.50 -7.63
C GLY A 28 -0.86 -7.24 -8.38
N PRO A 29 -0.51 -8.17 -9.29
CA PRO A 29 -1.52 -8.90 -10.04
C PRO A 29 -2.50 -9.69 -9.18
N LEU A 30 -2.10 -10.14 -7.99
CA LEU A 30 -2.98 -10.90 -7.09
C LEU A 30 -4.14 -10.05 -6.57
N ALA A 31 -3.99 -8.74 -6.54
CA ALA A 31 -5.03 -7.82 -6.08
C ALA A 31 -6.26 -7.83 -6.98
N HIS A 32 -6.11 -8.16 -8.26
CA HIS A 32 -7.23 -8.21 -9.20
C HIS A 32 -8.32 -9.21 -8.79
N ALA A 33 -7.96 -10.27 -8.09
CA ALA A 33 -8.89 -11.29 -7.65
C ALA A 33 -9.62 -10.94 -6.36
N VAL A 34 -9.16 -9.93 -5.61
CA VAL A 34 -9.76 -9.56 -4.33
C VAL A 34 -11.07 -8.82 -4.55
N PRO A 35 -12.20 -9.32 -3.97
CA PRO A 35 -13.49 -8.65 -4.18
C PRO A 35 -13.54 -7.30 -3.46
N GLY A 36 -14.14 -6.32 -4.10
CA GLY A 36 -14.42 -5.02 -3.49
C GLY A 36 -13.32 -3.98 -3.55
N ILE A 37 -12.13 -4.31 -4.04
CA ILE A 37 -11.11 -3.30 -4.29
C ILE A 37 -11.52 -2.49 -5.52
N ARG A 38 -11.78 -1.20 -5.32
CA ARG A 38 -12.20 -0.30 -6.40
C ARG A 38 -11.04 0.34 -7.12
N ARG A 39 -9.94 0.53 -6.42
CA ARG A 39 -8.71 1.08 -6.97
C ARG A 39 -7.55 0.61 -6.12
N TYR A 40 -6.43 0.31 -6.76
CA TYR A 40 -5.18 -0.05 -6.09
C TYR A 40 -4.03 0.70 -6.75
N VAL A 41 -3.25 1.39 -5.94
CA VAL A 41 -2.08 2.14 -6.39
C VAL A 41 -0.88 1.71 -5.56
N GLN A 42 0.21 1.39 -6.25
CA GLN A 42 1.52 1.22 -5.64
C GLN A 42 2.32 2.49 -5.88
N SER A 43 2.77 3.12 -4.82
CA SER A 43 3.66 4.28 -4.91
C SER A 43 5.06 3.83 -4.55
N HIS A 44 5.92 3.70 -5.56
CA HIS A 44 7.32 3.29 -5.41
C HIS A 44 8.13 4.52 -5.06
N ILE A 45 8.79 4.50 -3.89
CA ILE A 45 9.59 5.65 -3.45
C ILE A 45 10.85 5.73 -4.27
N VAL A 46 11.07 6.87 -4.91
CA VAL A 46 12.23 7.11 -5.77
C VAL A 46 13.16 8.19 -5.22
N GLY A 47 12.78 8.81 -4.12
CA GLY A 47 13.58 9.85 -3.50
C GLY A 47 12.91 10.41 -2.26
N THR A 48 13.62 11.26 -1.54
CA THR A 48 13.12 11.92 -0.34
C THR A 48 13.24 13.43 -0.48
N ARG A 49 12.42 14.14 0.28
CA ARG A 49 12.50 15.62 0.41
C ARG A 49 12.49 15.97 1.87
N THR A 50 13.24 17.03 2.21
CA THR A 50 13.29 17.53 3.57
C THR A 50 12.75 18.96 3.64
N ARG A 51 12.26 19.33 4.83
CA ARG A 51 11.92 20.71 5.16
C ARG A 51 12.85 21.15 6.29
N PRO A 52 13.64 22.22 6.10
CA PRO A 52 14.60 22.63 7.12
C PRO A 52 13.96 23.23 8.38
N ASP A 53 12.69 23.63 8.30
CA ASP A 53 11.94 24.24 9.40
C ASP A 53 11.18 23.24 10.28
N ILE A 54 11.09 21.96 9.85
CA ILE A 54 10.40 20.91 10.59
C ILE A 54 11.30 19.68 10.66
N PRO A 55 11.53 19.12 11.87
CA PRO A 55 12.31 17.88 12.01
C PRO A 55 11.69 16.71 11.22
N GLU A 56 12.54 15.89 10.62
CA GLU A 56 12.09 14.71 9.91
C GLU A 56 11.57 13.63 10.86
N THR A 57 10.53 12.92 10.42
CA THR A 57 10.12 11.68 11.06
C THR A 57 11.12 10.59 10.69
N ASP A 58 11.58 9.84 11.68
CA ASP A 58 12.48 8.72 11.45
C ASP A 58 11.70 7.50 10.97
N VAL A 59 11.42 7.49 9.68
CA VAL A 59 10.69 6.39 9.01
C VAL A 59 11.41 6.04 7.73
N GLU A 60 11.77 4.76 7.61
CA GLU A 60 12.31 4.22 6.36
C GLU A 60 11.29 3.29 5.74
N ILE A 61 10.76 3.69 4.59
CA ILE A 61 9.82 2.87 3.81
C ILE A 61 10.27 2.79 2.36
N ASP A 62 9.92 1.69 1.72
CA ASP A 62 10.23 1.45 0.31
C ASP A 62 9.06 1.80 -0.59
N GLY A 63 7.85 1.81 -0.05
CA GLY A 63 6.68 2.10 -0.85
C GLY A 63 5.44 2.35 -0.02
N ILE A 64 4.43 2.89 -0.68
CA ILE A 64 3.12 3.16 -0.10
C ILE A 64 2.08 2.45 -0.96
N ALA A 65 1.29 1.57 -0.33
CA ALA A 65 0.18 0.90 -0.97
C ALA A 65 -1.11 1.64 -0.64
N GLU A 66 -1.96 1.86 -1.64
CA GLU A 66 -3.23 2.53 -1.45
C GLU A 66 -4.34 1.73 -2.12
N LEU A 67 -5.36 1.38 -1.32
CA LEU A 67 -6.50 0.57 -1.79
C LEU A 67 -7.79 1.26 -1.40
N TRP A 68 -8.71 1.40 -2.35
CA TRP A 68 -10.00 2.06 -2.14
C TRP A 68 -11.12 1.04 -2.11
N TYR A 69 -12.07 1.24 -1.18
CA TYR A 69 -13.28 0.42 -1.00
C TYR A 69 -14.48 1.34 -0.90
N ASP A 70 -15.68 0.85 -1.23
CA ASP A 70 -16.89 1.66 -1.16
C ASP A 70 -17.16 2.16 0.27
N ASP A 71 -17.00 1.27 1.26
CA ASP A 71 -17.29 1.57 2.67
C ASP A 71 -16.60 0.54 3.58
N GLN A 72 -16.79 0.69 4.89
CA GLN A 72 -16.23 -0.22 5.89
C GLN A 72 -16.73 -1.67 5.71
N ALA A 73 -17.99 -1.84 5.31
CA ALA A 73 -18.54 -3.18 5.09
C ALA A 73 -17.84 -3.88 3.92
N ALA A 74 -17.58 -3.14 2.83
CA ALA A 74 -16.84 -3.66 1.69
C ALA A 74 -15.41 -4.05 2.09
N LEU A 75 -14.74 -3.24 2.89
CA LEU A 75 -13.42 -3.55 3.42
C LEU A 75 -13.44 -4.85 4.24
N ALA A 76 -14.42 -4.98 5.12
CA ALA A 76 -14.55 -6.17 5.97
C ALA A 76 -14.75 -7.44 5.13
N ARG A 77 -15.59 -7.37 4.08
CA ARG A 77 -15.82 -8.50 3.18
C ARG A 77 -14.54 -8.86 2.42
N ALA A 78 -13.83 -7.87 1.92
CA ALA A 78 -12.56 -8.08 1.22
C ALA A 78 -11.54 -8.76 2.14
N ALA A 79 -11.40 -8.25 3.37
CA ALA A 79 -10.45 -8.77 4.35
C ALA A 79 -10.72 -10.24 4.72
N ALA A 80 -11.97 -10.66 4.66
CA ALA A 80 -12.38 -12.03 4.98
C ALA A 80 -12.27 -12.99 3.80
N SER A 81 -11.94 -12.49 2.59
CA SER A 81 -11.92 -13.31 1.39
C SER A 81 -10.66 -14.18 1.31
N PRO A 82 -10.75 -15.38 0.70
CA PRO A 82 -9.56 -16.21 0.45
C PRO A 82 -8.57 -15.56 -0.51
N GLU A 83 -9.05 -14.70 -1.40
CA GLU A 83 -8.21 -13.97 -2.34
C GLU A 83 -7.35 -12.94 -1.60
N MET A 84 -7.89 -12.27 -0.57
CA MET A 84 -7.11 -11.37 0.27
C MET A 84 -6.07 -12.15 1.08
N LYS A 85 -6.42 -13.34 1.58
CA LYS A 85 -5.46 -14.17 2.29
C LYS A 85 -4.26 -14.51 1.38
N ARG A 86 -4.51 -14.84 0.13
CA ARG A 86 -3.45 -15.10 -0.85
C ARG A 86 -2.57 -13.88 -1.07
N LEU A 87 -3.19 -12.70 -1.17
CA LEU A 87 -2.47 -11.44 -1.32
C LEU A 87 -1.59 -11.15 -0.10
N THR A 88 -2.13 -11.31 1.11
CA THR A 88 -1.37 -11.06 2.35
C THR A 88 -0.28 -12.10 2.59
N ASP A 89 -0.53 -13.35 2.25
CA ASP A 89 0.50 -14.41 2.35
C ASP A 89 1.68 -14.09 1.42
N ASP A 90 1.41 -13.61 0.21
CA ASP A 90 2.49 -13.17 -0.68
C ASP A 90 3.22 -11.96 -0.11
N GLY A 91 2.50 -11.02 0.49
CA GLY A 91 3.09 -9.85 1.14
C GLY A 91 4.14 -10.23 2.17
N ALA A 92 3.88 -11.27 2.93
CA ALA A 92 4.80 -11.75 3.97
C ALA A 92 6.15 -12.27 3.41
N LEU A 93 6.23 -12.51 2.12
CA LEU A 93 7.46 -12.99 1.48
C LEU A 93 8.49 -11.87 1.24
N PHE A 94 8.04 -10.62 1.09
CA PHE A 94 8.93 -9.52 0.74
C PHE A 94 8.81 -8.28 1.63
N ILE A 95 7.72 -8.14 2.38
CA ILE A 95 7.51 -7.02 3.30
C ILE A 95 8.07 -7.41 4.66
N GLY A 96 9.05 -6.64 5.14
CA GLY A 96 9.66 -6.85 6.44
C GLY A 96 8.91 -6.15 7.56
N ARG A 97 8.38 -4.96 7.29
CA ARG A 97 7.60 -4.15 8.24
C ARG A 97 6.49 -3.43 7.51
N ILE A 98 5.35 -3.29 8.17
CA ILE A 98 4.20 -2.59 7.62
C ILE A 98 3.47 -1.81 8.71
N LYS A 99 3.00 -0.63 8.35
CA LYS A 99 2.02 0.12 9.15
C LYS A 99 0.87 0.48 8.24
N SER A 100 -0.35 0.16 8.67
CA SER A 100 -1.55 0.43 7.86
C SER A 100 -2.46 1.42 8.57
N TYR A 101 -3.10 2.27 7.77
CA TYR A 101 -4.08 3.26 8.25
C TYR A 101 -5.34 3.17 7.40
N ILE A 102 -6.48 3.38 8.06
CA ILE A 102 -7.75 3.60 7.37
C ILE A 102 -7.94 5.10 7.26
N ILE A 103 -8.15 5.58 6.03
CA ILE A 103 -8.13 7.00 5.71
C ILE A 103 -9.47 7.44 5.13
N GLU A 104 -9.96 8.57 5.60
CA GLU A 104 -11.01 9.32 4.95
C GLU A 104 -10.35 10.49 4.22
N GLU A 105 -10.48 10.50 2.89
CA GLU A 105 -9.83 11.52 2.08
C GLU A 105 -10.60 12.84 2.11
N LYS A 106 -9.88 13.95 2.24
CA LYS A 106 -10.41 15.30 2.07
C LYS A 106 -9.72 15.93 0.87
N GLN A 107 -10.43 16.09 -0.21
CA GLN A 107 -9.90 16.61 -1.45
C GLN A 107 -9.89 18.14 -1.40
N ILE A 108 -8.70 18.72 -1.35
CA ILE A 108 -8.53 20.18 -1.30
C ILE A 108 -8.49 20.77 -2.71
N ILE A 109 -7.69 20.15 -3.59
CA ILE A 109 -7.63 20.53 -4.99
C ILE A 109 -7.98 19.28 -5.80
N PRO A 110 -9.16 19.23 -6.43
CA PRO A 110 -9.54 18.08 -7.24
C PRO A 110 -8.70 18.01 -8.51
N ARG A 111 -8.43 16.79 -8.95
CA ARG A 111 -7.78 16.57 -10.23
C ARG A 111 -8.79 16.81 -11.35
N ASN A 112 -8.48 17.75 -12.25
CA ASN A 112 -9.29 18.04 -13.41
C ASN A 112 -8.65 17.45 -14.66
N GLY A 113 -9.44 16.80 -15.43
CA GLY A 113 -9.07 16.35 -16.76
C GLY A 113 -8.46 15.06 -16.88
#